data_d0722b64977d8870aaa51e6bf6471e8f
#
_entry.id   d0722b64977d8870aaa51e6bf6471e8f
#
_cell.length_a   1.000
_cell.length_b   1.000
_cell.length_c   1.000
_cell.angle_alpha   90.00
_cell.angle_beta   90.00
_cell.angle_gamma   90.00
#
_symmetry.space_group_name_H-M   'P 1'
#
loop_
_entity.id
_entity.type
_entity.pdbx_description
1 polymer ?
#
loop_
_entity_poly.entity_id
_entity_poly.type
_entity_poly.pdbx_seq_one_letter_code
_entity_poly.pdbx_strand_id
1 'polypeptide(L)'
;MARLQVAVLGCGAIFSRHLAALESNHVEYDFVGYFDPNVEIQNKLKIELAEKKCYSSEDEVFNDSTINCIVILTPSYLHFKQAKRAILLGKNVIVEKPVSFNIDQIVELFIFSITHNVGVLCVLQVRLNPSIEIVK
;
A
#
# COMPACT_ATOMS: atom_id res chain seq x y z
N MET A 1 2.29 12.67 16.09
CA MET A 1 2.68 12.33 14.70
C MET A 1 1.60 12.81 13.75
N ALA A 2 1.98 13.30 12.59
CA ALA A 2 0.99 13.58 11.55
C ALA A 2 0.35 12.28 11.07
N ARG A 3 -0.97 12.31 10.85
CA ARG A 3 -1.71 11.14 10.30
C ARG A 3 -1.17 10.80 8.91
N LEU A 4 -1.09 9.51 8.61
CA LEU A 4 -0.72 9.06 7.28
C LEU A 4 -1.91 9.25 6.32
N GLN A 5 -1.64 9.97 5.23
CA GLN A 5 -2.58 10.15 4.12
C GLN A 5 -2.36 9.02 3.13
N VAL A 6 -3.29 8.07 3.10
CA VAL A 6 -3.12 6.76 2.45
C VAL A 6 -3.87 6.69 1.13
N ALA A 7 -3.19 6.27 0.07
CA ALA A 7 -3.83 5.79 -1.15
C ALA A 7 -3.52 4.30 -1.39
N VAL A 8 -4.44 3.60 -2.02
CA VAL A 8 -4.33 2.17 -2.31
C VAL A 8 -4.17 1.93 -3.82
N LEU A 9 -3.18 1.13 -4.19
CA LEU A 9 -2.98 0.59 -5.54
C LEU A 9 -3.41 -0.87 -5.58
N GLY A 10 -4.39 -1.19 -6.43
CA GLY A 10 -4.97 -2.51 -6.55
C GLY A 10 -6.13 -2.74 -5.57
N CYS A 11 -7.32 -2.99 -6.09
CA CYS A 11 -8.54 -3.17 -5.32
C CYS A 11 -9.14 -4.56 -5.52
N GLY A 12 -8.29 -5.57 -5.66
CA GLY A 12 -8.66 -6.96 -5.83
C GLY A 12 -9.14 -7.64 -4.54
N ALA A 13 -9.02 -8.97 -4.48
CA ALA A 13 -9.60 -9.80 -3.42
C ALA A 13 -9.19 -9.44 -1.98
N ILE A 14 -7.96 -8.93 -1.78
CA ILE A 14 -7.45 -8.58 -0.44
C ILE A 14 -7.83 -7.15 -0.01
N PHE A 15 -8.29 -6.32 -0.93
CA PHE A 15 -8.57 -4.90 -0.68
C PHE A 15 -9.54 -4.67 0.49
N SER A 16 -10.63 -5.44 0.57
CA SER A 16 -11.62 -5.28 1.63
C SER A 16 -11.06 -5.48 3.04
N ARG A 17 -10.08 -6.38 3.20
CA ARG A 17 -9.39 -6.61 4.48
C ARG A 17 -8.48 -5.42 4.86
N HIS A 18 -7.78 -4.87 3.87
CA HIS A 18 -6.95 -3.68 4.10
C HIS A 18 -7.81 -2.45 4.39
N LEU A 19 -8.93 -2.29 3.69
CA LEU A 19 -9.87 -1.21 3.94
C LEU A 19 -10.42 -1.28 5.39
N ALA A 20 -10.88 -2.44 5.84
CA ALA A 20 -11.35 -2.63 7.21
C ALA A 20 -10.24 -2.33 8.25
N ALA A 21 -8.98 -2.71 7.96
CA ALA A 21 -7.86 -2.39 8.82
C ALA A 21 -7.56 -0.88 8.87
N LEU A 22 -7.66 -0.17 7.76
CA LEU A 22 -7.50 1.29 7.70
C LEU A 22 -8.63 2.00 8.44
N GLU A 23 -9.86 1.54 8.29
CA GLU A 23 -11.01 2.11 8.98
C GLU A 23 -10.95 1.92 10.50
N SER A 24 -10.50 0.74 10.96
CA SER A 24 -10.33 0.46 12.39
C SER A 24 -9.20 1.27 13.04
N ASN A 25 -8.25 1.76 12.25
CA ASN A 25 -7.10 2.56 12.69
C ASN A 25 -7.18 4.03 12.25
N HIS A 26 -8.38 4.55 12.07
CA HIS A 26 -8.66 5.92 11.59
C HIS A 26 -8.00 7.05 12.40
N VAL A 27 -7.49 6.77 13.60
CA VAL A 27 -6.75 7.74 14.41
C VAL A 27 -5.38 8.06 13.82
N GLU A 28 -4.73 7.04 13.22
CA GLU A 28 -3.38 7.14 12.67
C GLU A 28 -3.35 7.29 11.15
N TYR A 29 -4.40 6.82 10.47
CA TYR A 29 -4.50 6.80 9.02
C TYR A 29 -5.73 7.57 8.53
N ASP A 30 -5.56 8.20 7.39
CA ASP A 30 -6.65 8.80 6.63
C ASP A 30 -6.66 8.18 5.23
N PHE A 31 -7.66 7.36 4.95
CA PHE A 31 -7.82 6.75 3.63
C PHE A 31 -8.37 7.79 2.67
N VAL A 32 -7.52 8.24 1.75
CA VAL A 32 -7.81 9.33 0.80
C VAL A 32 -8.45 8.80 -0.48
N GLY A 33 -7.88 7.72 -1.05
CA GLY A 33 -8.39 7.22 -2.32
C GLY A 33 -7.68 5.97 -2.81
N TYR A 34 -8.05 5.54 -4.01
CA TYR A 34 -7.64 4.26 -4.58
C TYR A 34 -7.53 4.32 -6.10
N PHE A 35 -6.76 3.39 -6.65
CA PHE A 35 -6.66 3.11 -8.08
C PHE A 35 -6.68 1.61 -8.35
N ASP A 36 -7.44 1.21 -9.36
CA ASP A 36 -7.40 -0.13 -9.95
C ASP A 36 -7.52 0.00 -11.48
N PRO A 37 -6.76 -0.73 -12.30
CA PRO A 37 -6.88 -0.65 -13.76
C PRO A 37 -8.18 -1.25 -14.30
N ASN A 38 -8.89 -2.06 -13.50
CA ASN A 38 -10.16 -2.65 -13.88
C ASN A 38 -11.30 -1.66 -13.70
N VAL A 39 -11.91 -1.26 -14.82
CA VAL A 39 -13.00 -0.27 -14.85
C VAL A 39 -14.25 -0.76 -14.09
N GLU A 40 -14.54 -2.06 -14.10
CA GLU A 40 -15.69 -2.61 -13.37
C GLU A 40 -15.49 -2.46 -11.86
N ILE A 41 -14.28 -2.74 -11.36
CA ILE A 41 -13.90 -2.52 -9.96
C ILE A 41 -14.01 -1.04 -9.61
N GLN A 42 -13.48 -0.16 -10.45
CA GLN A 42 -13.58 1.28 -10.22
C GLN A 42 -15.04 1.75 -10.14
N ASN A 43 -15.90 1.32 -11.07
CA ASN A 43 -17.31 1.71 -11.09
C ASN A 43 -18.07 1.24 -9.85
N LYS A 44 -17.81 0.01 -9.40
CA LYS A 44 -18.36 -0.51 -8.16
C LYS A 44 -17.91 0.33 -6.95
N LEU A 45 -16.62 0.57 -6.81
CA LEU A 45 -16.04 1.28 -5.68
C LEU A 45 -16.42 2.78 -5.65
N LYS A 46 -16.64 3.41 -6.81
CA LYS A 46 -17.18 4.78 -6.87
C LYS A 46 -18.54 4.93 -6.20
N ILE A 47 -19.32 3.86 -6.19
CA ILE A 47 -20.63 3.82 -5.50
C ILE A 47 -20.44 3.54 -4.01
N GLU A 48 -19.63 2.50 -3.69
CA GLU A 48 -19.42 2.04 -2.31
C GLU A 48 -18.59 3.03 -1.47
N LEU A 49 -17.65 3.73 -2.12
CA LEU A 49 -16.69 4.66 -1.50
C LEU A 49 -16.83 6.07 -2.11
N ALA A 50 -18.04 6.57 -2.23
CA ALA A 50 -18.35 7.82 -2.93
C ALA A 50 -17.58 9.05 -2.40
N GLU A 51 -17.17 9.05 -1.14
CA GLU A 51 -16.41 10.13 -0.52
C GLU A 51 -14.88 9.98 -0.73
N LYS A 52 -14.42 8.88 -1.32
CA LYS A 52 -13.01 8.62 -1.55
C LYS A 52 -12.62 8.90 -3.00
N LYS A 53 -11.42 9.42 -3.18
CA LYS A 53 -10.93 9.74 -4.52
C LYS A 53 -10.64 8.46 -5.31
N CYS A 54 -11.35 8.25 -6.41
CA CYS A 54 -11.00 7.26 -7.41
C CYS A 54 -10.02 7.90 -8.40
N TYR A 55 -8.75 7.52 -8.34
CA TYR A 55 -7.73 8.02 -9.24
C TYR A 55 -7.89 7.43 -10.65
N SER A 56 -7.56 8.19 -11.66
CA SER A 56 -7.69 7.78 -13.07
C SER A 56 -6.49 6.95 -13.56
N SER A 57 -5.36 7.04 -12.85
CA SER A 57 -4.13 6.32 -13.18
C SER A 57 -3.26 6.11 -11.95
N GLU A 58 -2.32 5.15 -12.06
CA GLU A 58 -1.26 4.95 -11.07
C GLU A 58 -0.39 6.22 -10.93
N ASP A 59 -0.09 6.89 -12.05
CA ASP A 59 0.71 8.11 -12.06
C ASP A 59 0.05 9.24 -11.26
N GLU A 60 -1.25 9.34 -11.32
CA GLU A 60 -2.00 10.33 -10.53
C GLU A 60 -1.84 10.08 -9.03
N VAL A 61 -1.87 8.81 -8.59
CA VAL A 61 -1.62 8.45 -7.17
C VAL A 61 -0.21 8.85 -6.75
N PHE A 62 0.79 8.48 -7.53
CA PHE A 62 2.20 8.77 -7.21
C PHE A 62 2.51 10.26 -7.17
N ASN A 63 1.89 11.04 -8.04
CA ASN A 63 2.12 12.49 -8.16
C ASN A 63 1.25 13.33 -7.20
N ASP A 64 0.29 12.73 -6.51
CA ASP A 64 -0.51 13.45 -5.51
C ASP A 64 0.35 13.78 -4.28
N SER A 65 0.67 15.05 -4.09
CA SER A 65 1.51 15.53 -2.98
C SER A 65 0.84 15.43 -1.62
N THR A 66 -0.48 15.25 -1.57
CA THR A 66 -1.21 15.06 -0.31
C THR A 66 -1.01 13.66 0.26
N ILE A 67 -0.69 12.68 -0.60
CA ILE A 67 -0.43 11.30 -0.21
C ILE A 67 1.00 11.16 0.31
N ASN A 68 1.14 10.59 1.51
CA ASN A 68 2.44 10.30 2.13
C ASN A 68 2.63 8.80 2.45
N CYS A 69 1.63 7.98 2.16
CA CYS A 69 1.71 6.52 2.29
C CYS A 69 0.94 5.82 1.16
N ILE A 70 1.57 4.84 0.52
CA ILE A 70 0.93 4.03 -0.52
C ILE A 70 0.83 2.58 -0.05
N VAL A 71 -0.40 2.03 -0.10
CA VAL A 71 -0.67 0.61 0.13
C VAL A 71 -0.72 -0.10 -1.22
N ILE A 72 0.16 -1.06 -1.44
CA ILE A 72 0.34 -1.77 -2.70
C ILE A 72 -0.24 -3.17 -2.57
N LEU A 73 -1.37 -3.41 -3.25
CA LEU A 73 -2.12 -4.67 -3.27
C LEU A 73 -2.24 -5.24 -4.69
N THR A 74 -1.44 -4.75 -5.59
CA THR A 74 -1.37 -5.16 -7.00
C THR A 74 -0.80 -6.58 -7.14
N PRO A 75 -0.77 -7.16 -8.35
CA PRO A 75 -0.04 -8.41 -8.57
C PRO A 75 1.43 -8.32 -8.19
N SER A 76 1.99 -9.38 -7.60
CA SER A 76 3.30 -9.40 -6.96
C SER A 76 4.48 -9.00 -7.86
N TYR A 77 4.37 -9.20 -9.18
CA TYR A 77 5.41 -8.78 -10.12
C TYR A 77 5.53 -7.25 -10.27
N LEU A 78 4.56 -6.49 -9.79
CA LEU A 78 4.58 -5.02 -9.77
C LEU A 78 5.12 -4.44 -8.44
N HIS A 79 5.10 -5.23 -7.37
CA HIS A 79 5.37 -4.76 -6.01
C HIS A 79 6.70 -4.02 -5.89
N PHE A 80 7.78 -4.62 -6.35
CA PHE A 80 9.12 -4.00 -6.28
C PHE A 80 9.16 -2.66 -6.99
N LYS A 81 8.67 -2.61 -8.24
CA LYS A 81 8.69 -1.39 -9.05
C LYS A 81 7.88 -0.26 -8.41
N GLN A 82 6.69 -0.59 -7.93
CA GLN A 82 5.80 0.37 -7.29
C GLN A 82 6.34 0.84 -5.94
N ALA A 83 6.85 -0.09 -5.11
CA ALA A 83 7.47 0.26 -3.84
C ALA A 83 8.69 1.17 -4.03
N LYS A 84 9.58 0.82 -4.96
CA LYS A 84 10.74 1.65 -5.29
C LYS A 84 10.33 3.05 -5.73
N ARG A 85 9.32 3.17 -6.59
CA ARG A 85 8.80 4.47 -7.04
C ARG A 85 8.25 5.30 -5.88
N ALA A 86 7.47 4.69 -4.98
CA ALA A 86 6.94 5.38 -3.81
C ALA A 86 8.06 5.93 -2.90
N ILE A 87 9.06 5.09 -2.61
CA ILE A 87 10.21 5.47 -1.79
C ILE A 87 10.97 6.65 -2.39
N LEU A 88 11.25 6.61 -3.70
CA LEU A 88 11.95 7.69 -4.41
C LEU A 88 11.18 9.01 -4.41
N LEU A 89 9.86 8.96 -4.24
CA LEU A 89 8.98 10.12 -4.09
C LEU A 89 8.75 10.51 -2.62
N GLY A 90 9.50 9.93 -1.68
CA GLY A 90 9.41 10.23 -0.26
C GLY A 90 8.14 9.74 0.42
N LYS A 91 7.47 8.72 -0.16
CA LYS A 91 6.24 8.17 0.39
C LYS A 91 6.50 6.86 1.14
N ASN A 92 5.87 6.70 2.31
CA ASN A 92 5.86 5.44 3.04
C ASN A 92 5.15 4.35 2.22
N VAL A 93 5.52 3.10 2.46
CA VAL A 93 4.99 1.95 1.70
C VAL A 93 4.50 0.87 2.63
N ILE A 94 3.28 0.39 2.38
CA ILE A 94 2.77 -0.87 2.87
C ILE A 94 2.55 -1.75 1.64
N VAL A 95 3.21 -2.89 1.55
CA VAL A 95 3.16 -3.75 0.37
C VAL A 95 2.80 -5.19 0.74
N GLU A 96 1.90 -5.80 -0.04
CA GLU A 96 1.57 -7.21 0.10
C GLU A 96 2.75 -8.10 -0.26
N LYS A 97 2.73 -9.28 0.33
CA LYS A 97 3.75 -10.31 0.10
C LYS A 97 3.56 -11.00 -1.27
N PRO A 98 4.64 -11.45 -1.88
CA PRO A 98 6.02 -11.09 -1.62
C PRO A 98 6.35 -9.70 -2.18
N VAL A 99 7.21 -8.96 -1.48
CA VAL A 99 7.64 -7.64 -1.96
C VAL A 99 8.49 -7.73 -3.22
N SER A 100 9.25 -8.82 -3.35
CA SER A 100 10.02 -9.22 -4.53
C SER A 100 10.35 -10.71 -4.47
N PHE A 101 10.67 -11.29 -5.63
CA PHE A 101 11.25 -12.64 -5.78
C PHE A 101 12.78 -12.62 -5.86
N ASN A 102 13.41 -11.45 -5.81
CA ASN A 102 14.85 -11.25 -5.90
C ASN A 102 15.37 -10.57 -4.64
N ILE A 103 16.37 -11.21 -3.99
CA ILE A 103 16.95 -10.70 -2.76
C ILE A 103 17.65 -9.36 -2.95
N ASP A 104 18.33 -9.14 -4.09
CA ASP A 104 19.01 -7.88 -4.39
C ASP A 104 18.01 -6.72 -4.45
N GLN A 105 16.83 -6.96 -5.00
CA GLN A 105 15.75 -5.98 -5.01
C GLN A 105 15.23 -5.65 -3.60
N ILE A 106 15.18 -6.65 -2.72
CA ILE A 106 14.77 -6.43 -1.32
C ILE A 106 15.82 -5.57 -0.60
N VAL A 107 17.10 -5.88 -0.80
CA VAL A 107 18.20 -5.08 -0.25
C VAL A 107 18.19 -3.67 -0.80
N GLU A 108 17.94 -3.49 -2.10
CA GLU A 108 17.82 -2.18 -2.73
C GLU A 108 16.70 -1.33 -2.11
N LEU A 109 15.52 -1.91 -1.91
CA LEU A 109 14.41 -1.20 -1.25
C LEU A 109 14.76 -0.80 0.18
N PHE A 110 15.46 -1.66 0.92
CA PHE A 110 15.91 -1.37 2.27
C PHE A 110 16.88 -0.18 2.30
N ILE A 111 17.87 -0.16 1.40
CA ILE A 111 18.83 0.95 1.28
C ILE A 111 18.07 2.25 0.94
N PHE A 112 17.17 2.22 -0.03
CA PHE A 112 16.39 3.40 -0.42
C PHE A 112 15.47 3.89 0.70
N SER A 113 14.86 3.00 1.47
CA SER A 113 14.02 3.41 2.59
C SER A 113 14.79 4.22 3.64
N ILE A 114 16.02 3.79 3.94
CA ILE A 114 16.90 4.51 4.86
C ILE A 114 17.34 5.86 4.26
N THR A 115 17.80 5.87 3.02
CA THR A 115 18.32 7.09 2.37
C THR A 115 17.27 8.16 2.14
N HIS A 116 16.00 7.75 1.94
CA HIS A 116 14.87 8.68 1.76
C HIS A 116 14.08 8.92 3.04
N ASN A 117 14.49 8.30 4.16
CA ASN A 117 13.83 8.43 5.47
C ASN A 117 12.33 8.10 5.42
N VAL A 118 11.97 7.00 4.75
CA VAL A 118 10.59 6.50 4.65
C VAL A 118 10.45 5.09 5.19
N GLY A 119 9.28 4.78 5.76
CA GLY A 119 8.96 3.45 6.25
C GLY A 119 8.52 2.52 5.11
N VAL A 120 8.98 1.27 5.16
CA VAL A 120 8.51 0.19 4.28
C VAL A 120 8.07 -1.00 5.12
N LEU A 121 6.80 -1.37 4.99
CA LEU A 121 6.20 -2.50 5.68
C LEU A 121 5.75 -3.55 4.66
N CYS A 122 6.35 -4.74 4.69
CA CYS A 122 5.81 -5.91 3.99
C CYS A 122 4.78 -6.63 4.88
N VAL A 123 3.59 -6.87 4.34
CA VAL A 123 2.50 -7.53 5.07
C VAL A 123 2.80 -9.02 5.21
N LEU A 124 3.03 -9.47 6.45
CA LEU A 124 3.31 -10.85 6.82
C LEU A 124 2.28 -11.32 7.87
N GLN A 125 1.07 -11.64 7.42
CA GLN A 125 -0.07 -11.96 8.30
C GLN A 125 0.23 -13.11 9.27
N VAL A 126 1.06 -14.07 8.83
CA VAL A 126 1.44 -15.26 9.63
C VAL A 126 2.25 -14.89 10.87
N ARG A 127 2.91 -13.74 10.89
CA ARG A 127 3.75 -13.29 12.01
C ARG A 127 2.99 -13.10 13.31
N LEU A 128 1.70 -12.76 13.21
CA LEU A 128 0.81 -12.49 14.32
C LEU A 128 -0.12 -13.68 14.62
N ASN A 129 0.11 -14.83 13.98
CA ASN A 129 -0.68 -16.03 14.23
C ASN A 129 -0.27 -16.63 15.60
N PRO A 130 -1.21 -16.79 16.56
CA PRO A 130 -0.90 -17.35 17.87
C PRO A 130 -0.20 -18.71 17.83
N SER A 131 -0.51 -19.53 16.81
CA SER A 131 0.13 -20.84 16.63
C SER A 131 1.63 -20.74 16.30
N ILE A 132 2.08 -19.59 15.76
CA ILE A 132 3.50 -19.35 15.45
C ILE A 132 4.22 -18.73 16.64
N GLU A 133 3.53 -17.99 17.49
CA GLU A 133 4.11 -17.43 18.73
C GLU A 133 4.49 -18.52 19.73
N ILE A 134 3.81 -19.68 19.69
CA ILE A 134 4.10 -20.83 20.55
C ILE A 134 5.41 -21.54 20.15
N VAL A 135 5.87 -21.36 18.89
CA VAL A 135 7.06 -22.04 18.34
C VAL A 135 8.34 -21.19 18.46
N LYS A 136 8.25 -19.99 18.98
CA LYS A 136 9.40 -19.13 19.32
C LYS A 136 9.89 -19.41 20.74
#